data_8673f3872a3c24a437e29e9d3d04c49b
#
_entry.id   8673f3872a3c24a437e29e9d3d04c49b
#
_cell.length_a   1.000
_cell.length_b   1.000
_cell.length_c   1.000
_cell.angle_alpha   90.00
_cell.angle_beta   90.00
_cell.angle_gamma   90.00
#
_symmetry.space_group_name_H-M   'P 1'
#
loop_
_entity.id
_entity.type
_entity.pdbx_description
1 polymer ?
#
loop_
_entity_poly.entity_id
_entity_poly.type
_entity_poly.pdbx_seq_one_letter_code
_entity_poly.pdbx_strand_id
1 'polypeptide(L)'
;MSLYLNKNNDKFISYRNDDIYIDKSLLVGVTNKNIGIERKKFMCITRPRRFGKTMALSMLNAYYSKGCDSKPIFDKLQIANDESYLEHLNKHNVIWIDMASLYTGLNDKSIFVQKLKEFIYLDLKNNFKNINLECDLTDGTFLANSIIKINSEINERFIFLIDEWDVIYREQENNKRLCDEYTELLRNLFKSSDVSACIDLVYMTGILPIRRYSTQSTLNMFTEYNMINPRGLESYIGFTEDEVKGLCIKYQRDFNKIKKWYNGYKLKDVLLYNPKSVVEAVLSGEYGD
;
A
#
# COMPACT_ATOMS: atom_id res chain seq x y z
N MET A 1 -9.45 17.94 8.27
CA MET A 1 -8.72 16.64 8.24
C MET A 1 -8.65 16.20 6.79
N SER A 2 -7.48 15.87 6.29
CA SER A 2 -7.32 15.40 4.91
C SER A 2 -7.91 14.01 4.73
N LEU A 3 -8.51 13.72 3.58
CA LEU A 3 -9.08 12.41 3.28
C LEU A 3 -8.00 11.39 2.92
N TYR A 4 -7.00 11.80 2.13
CA TYR A 4 -5.93 10.94 1.62
C TYR A 4 -4.53 11.43 1.98
N LEU A 5 -4.30 12.75 2.04
CA LEU A 5 -2.96 13.32 2.24
C LEU A 5 -2.60 13.39 3.73
N ASN A 6 -1.42 12.89 4.07
CA ASN A 6 -0.82 12.96 5.40
C ASN A 6 -1.76 12.50 6.54
N LYS A 7 -2.39 11.34 6.34
CA LYS A 7 -3.21 10.69 7.38
C LYS A 7 -2.39 10.42 8.63
N ASN A 8 -3.07 10.39 9.78
CA ASN A 8 -2.48 10.03 11.06
C ASN A 8 -2.11 8.54 11.14
N ASN A 9 -1.56 8.12 12.25
CA ASN A 9 -1.09 6.75 12.51
C ASN A 9 -2.08 5.88 13.30
N ASP A 10 -3.29 6.35 13.60
CA ASP A 10 -4.27 5.66 14.45
C ASP A 10 -4.56 4.23 13.98
N LYS A 11 -4.68 4.04 12.66
CA LYS A 11 -4.94 2.72 12.08
C LYS A 11 -3.80 1.73 12.37
N PHE A 12 -2.55 2.16 12.30
CA PHE A 12 -1.41 1.32 12.63
C PHE A 12 -1.32 1.05 14.13
N ILE A 13 -1.60 2.06 14.96
CA ILE A 13 -1.69 1.91 16.43
C ILE A 13 -2.74 0.85 16.79
N SER A 14 -3.91 0.89 16.15
CA SER A 14 -4.96 -0.11 16.35
C SER A 14 -4.47 -1.52 16.04
N TYR A 15 -3.82 -1.74 14.90
CA TYR A 15 -3.24 -3.06 14.56
C TYR A 15 -2.16 -3.51 15.54
N ARG A 16 -1.34 -2.59 16.05
CA ARG A 16 -0.30 -2.93 17.03
C ARG A 16 -0.85 -3.34 18.38
N ASN A 17 -2.01 -2.81 18.75
CA ASN A 17 -2.68 -3.10 20.02
C ASN A 17 -3.62 -4.31 19.93
N ASP A 18 -3.68 -4.98 18.78
CA ASP A 18 -4.42 -6.23 18.62
C ASP A 18 -3.77 -7.37 19.44
N ASP A 19 -4.54 -8.38 19.82
CA ASP A 19 -4.09 -9.53 20.63
C ASP A 19 -2.88 -10.23 19.99
N ILE A 20 -2.85 -10.29 18.68
CA ILE A 20 -1.76 -10.86 17.88
C ILE A 20 -1.24 -9.82 16.89
N TYR A 21 -0.06 -9.29 17.18
CA TYR A 21 0.72 -8.48 16.27
C TYR A 21 2.06 -9.17 15.97
N ILE A 22 2.38 -9.31 14.69
CA ILE A 22 3.68 -9.77 14.19
C ILE A 22 4.41 -8.59 13.57
N ASP A 23 5.62 -8.31 14.07
CA ASP A 23 6.42 -7.20 13.59
C ASP A 23 6.96 -7.46 12.16
N LYS A 24 6.49 -6.66 11.22
CA LYS A 24 6.94 -6.66 9.82
C LYS A 24 7.65 -5.35 9.46
N SER A 25 8.09 -4.58 10.45
CA SER A 25 8.65 -3.24 10.23
C SER A 25 9.92 -3.22 9.39
N LEU A 26 10.64 -4.32 9.26
CA LEU A 26 11.77 -4.43 8.34
C LEU A 26 11.38 -4.23 6.86
N LEU A 27 10.08 -4.33 6.50
CA LEU A 27 9.59 -3.88 5.19
C LEU A 27 9.92 -2.41 4.94
N VAL A 28 9.90 -1.57 5.97
CA VAL A 28 10.29 -0.15 5.88
C VAL A 28 11.73 -0.01 5.37
N GLY A 29 12.68 -0.79 5.91
CA GLY A 29 14.07 -0.77 5.43
C GLY A 29 14.21 -1.17 3.96
N VAL A 30 13.34 -2.07 3.47
CA VAL A 30 13.30 -2.41 2.03
C VAL A 30 12.74 -1.24 1.21
N THR A 31 11.67 -0.61 1.66
CA THR A 31 11.06 0.52 0.94
C THR A 31 11.96 1.76 0.99
N ASN A 32 12.66 2.04 2.09
CA ASN A 32 13.64 3.12 2.21
C ASN A 32 14.73 3.03 1.11
N LYS A 33 15.25 1.82 0.85
CA LYS A 33 16.24 1.57 -0.21
C LYS A 33 15.72 1.79 -1.63
N ASN A 34 14.42 1.99 -1.79
CA ASN A 34 13.78 2.21 -3.09
C ASN A 34 13.37 3.67 -3.31
N ILE A 35 13.33 4.49 -2.24
CA ILE A 35 12.95 5.91 -2.30
C ILE A 35 13.85 6.65 -3.31
N GLY A 36 13.23 7.40 -4.22
CA GLY A 36 13.90 8.21 -5.23
C GLY A 36 14.65 7.43 -6.33
N ILE A 37 14.69 6.10 -6.25
CA ILE A 37 15.40 5.28 -7.26
C ILE A 37 14.43 4.91 -8.38
N GLU A 38 14.59 5.53 -9.56
CA GLU A 38 13.67 5.44 -10.68
C GLU A 38 13.26 4.01 -11.05
N ARG A 39 14.19 3.05 -11.05
CA ARG A 39 13.92 1.65 -11.39
C ARG A 39 13.28 0.83 -10.27
N LYS A 40 13.17 1.39 -9.04
CA LYS A 40 12.73 0.63 -7.85
C LYS A 40 11.55 1.25 -7.11
N LYS A 41 11.32 2.55 -7.27
CA LYS A 41 10.31 3.30 -6.51
C LYS A 41 8.86 2.95 -6.84
N PHE A 42 8.59 2.33 -7.98
CA PHE A 42 7.25 1.90 -8.37
C PHE A 42 7.05 0.42 -8.04
N MET A 43 6.43 0.14 -6.90
CA MET A 43 6.23 -1.21 -6.37
C MET A 43 4.76 -1.62 -6.44
N CYS A 44 4.46 -2.79 -7.02
CA CYS A 44 3.13 -3.38 -6.97
C CYS A 44 3.18 -4.77 -6.32
N ILE A 45 2.54 -4.89 -5.17
CA ILE A 45 2.56 -6.09 -4.35
C ILE A 45 1.22 -6.82 -4.46
N THR A 46 1.24 -8.03 -5.00
CA THR A 46 0.04 -8.84 -5.12
C THR A 46 0.09 -10.04 -4.18
N ARG A 47 -0.93 -10.14 -3.33
CA ARG A 47 -1.12 -11.24 -2.38
C ARG A 47 -2.60 -11.59 -2.29
N PRO A 48 -2.96 -12.82 -1.92
CA PRO A 48 -4.35 -13.20 -1.68
C PRO A 48 -5.03 -12.29 -0.65
N ARG A 49 -6.35 -12.40 -0.56
CA ARG A 49 -7.12 -11.70 0.48
C ARG A 49 -6.65 -12.13 1.87
N ARG A 50 -6.73 -11.19 2.84
CA ARG A 50 -6.44 -11.44 4.28
C ARG A 50 -4.97 -11.74 4.60
N PHE A 51 -4.03 -11.37 3.71
CA PHE A 51 -2.58 -11.52 3.90
C PHE A 51 -1.91 -10.35 4.62
N GLY A 52 -2.66 -9.36 5.11
CA GLY A 52 -2.08 -8.22 5.84
C GLY A 52 -1.61 -7.06 4.95
N LYS A 53 -2.06 -6.97 3.69
CA LYS A 53 -1.70 -5.88 2.76
C LYS A 53 -2.03 -4.49 3.33
N THR A 54 -3.26 -4.30 3.80
CA THR A 54 -3.72 -3.03 4.41
C THR A 54 -2.95 -2.68 5.68
N MET A 55 -2.57 -3.69 6.49
CA MET A 55 -1.72 -3.47 7.67
C MET A 55 -0.33 -2.96 7.26
N ALA A 56 0.28 -3.54 6.23
CA ALA A 56 1.56 -3.07 5.70
C ALA A 56 1.46 -1.61 5.22
N LEU A 57 0.41 -1.25 4.49
CA LEU A 57 0.17 0.14 4.06
C LEU A 57 -0.03 1.09 5.24
N SER A 58 -0.77 0.68 6.28
CA SER A 58 -0.98 1.51 7.48
C SER A 58 0.34 1.74 8.23
N MET A 59 1.22 0.74 8.27
CA MET A 59 2.56 0.85 8.83
C MET A 59 3.43 1.82 8.02
N LEU A 60 3.44 1.69 6.68
CA LEU A 60 4.18 2.60 5.82
C LEU A 60 3.67 4.04 5.92
N ASN A 61 2.34 4.26 5.99
CA ASN A 61 1.78 5.58 6.24
C ASN A 61 2.26 6.14 7.59
N ALA A 62 2.13 5.37 8.66
CA ALA A 62 2.57 5.79 9.99
C ALA A 62 4.06 6.16 10.03
N TYR A 63 4.88 5.43 9.26
CA TYR A 63 6.32 5.68 9.21
C TYR A 63 6.66 6.92 8.36
N TYR A 64 6.11 7.05 7.16
CA TYR A 64 6.53 8.11 6.23
C TYR A 64 5.82 9.45 6.42
N SER A 65 4.55 9.44 6.84
CA SER A 65 3.68 10.62 6.79
C SER A 65 4.14 11.74 7.73
N LYS A 66 4.28 12.96 7.19
CA LYS A 66 4.45 14.21 7.96
C LYS A 66 3.28 14.49 8.92
N GLY A 67 2.12 13.86 8.71
CA GLY A 67 0.95 13.98 9.58
C GLY A 67 1.03 13.14 10.85
N CYS A 68 2.15 12.42 11.07
CA CYS A 68 2.33 11.50 12.18
C CYS A 68 3.46 11.93 13.12
N ASP A 69 3.34 11.56 14.39
CA ASP A 69 4.44 11.46 15.34
C ASP A 69 4.56 9.98 15.75
N SER A 70 5.36 9.23 15.01
CA SER A 70 5.42 7.77 15.13
C SER A 70 6.71 7.24 15.74
N LYS A 71 7.66 8.12 16.08
CA LYS A 71 8.93 7.70 16.69
C LYS A 71 8.75 6.80 17.91
N PRO A 72 7.86 7.13 18.89
CA PRO A 72 7.66 6.28 20.09
C PRO A 72 7.12 4.89 19.77
N ILE A 73 6.49 4.73 18.60
CA ILE A 73 5.95 3.45 18.13
C ILE A 73 7.05 2.61 17.50
N PHE A 74 7.80 3.22 16.56
CA PHE A 74 8.80 2.51 15.76
C PHE A 74 10.11 2.24 16.52
N ASP A 75 10.47 3.02 17.54
CA ASP A 75 11.61 2.74 18.43
C ASP A 75 11.53 1.36 19.11
N LYS A 76 10.33 0.78 19.16
CA LYS A 76 10.06 -0.55 19.78
C LYS A 76 9.98 -1.68 18.74
N LEU A 77 10.23 -1.39 17.47
CA LEU A 77 10.12 -2.32 16.35
C LEU A 77 11.50 -2.65 15.79
N GLN A 78 11.58 -3.75 15.02
CA GLN A 78 12.85 -4.22 14.44
C GLN A 78 13.52 -3.18 13.57
N ILE A 79 12.76 -2.34 12.87
CA ILE A 79 13.28 -1.27 12.01
C ILE A 79 14.14 -0.25 12.78
N ALA A 80 13.96 -0.10 14.07
CA ALA A 80 14.76 0.81 14.88
C ALA A 80 16.28 0.51 14.84
N ASN A 81 16.66 -0.73 14.48
CA ASN A 81 18.03 -1.15 14.32
C ASN A 81 18.56 -1.01 12.87
N ASP A 82 17.74 -0.54 11.92
CA ASP A 82 18.15 -0.31 10.53
C ASP A 82 18.81 1.07 10.39
N GLU A 83 19.90 1.14 9.64
CA GLU A 83 20.66 2.39 9.44
C GLU A 83 19.79 3.51 8.83
N SER A 84 18.82 3.15 7.98
CA SER A 84 17.92 4.10 7.33
C SER A 84 16.74 4.55 8.20
N TYR A 85 16.60 4.03 9.44
CA TYR A 85 15.41 4.22 10.28
C TYR A 85 15.02 5.68 10.47
N LEU A 86 15.96 6.56 10.82
CA LEU A 86 15.67 7.98 11.07
C LEU A 86 15.70 8.86 9.81
N GLU A 87 16.13 8.29 8.68
CA GLU A 87 16.30 9.06 7.45
C GLU A 87 14.98 9.57 6.91
N HIS A 88 13.94 8.72 6.94
CA HIS A 88 12.66 8.98 6.31
C HIS A 88 11.47 9.06 7.28
N LEU A 89 11.69 8.82 8.59
CA LEU A 89 10.63 8.77 9.60
C LEU A 89 9.89 10.11 9.69
N ASN A 90 8.60 10.10 9.36
CA ASN A 90 7.67 11.24 9.37
C ASN A 90 8.14 12.47 8.55
N LYS A 91 8.79 12.24 7.41
CA LYS A 91 9.37 13.31 6.59
C LYS A 91 8.74 13.49 5.21
N HIS A 92 7.79 12.66 4.82
CA HIS A 92 7.23 12.67 3.47
C HIS A 92 5.77 13.10 3.43
N ASN A 93 5.36 13.70 2.31
CA ASN A 93 3.94 13.86 1.99
C ASN A 93 3.40 12.53 1.48
N VAL A 94 2.50 11.91 2.22
CA VAL A 94 1.93 10.60 1.90
C VAL A 94 0.49 10.74 1.43
N ILE A 95 0.21 10.30 0.22
CA ILE A 95 -1.16 10.16 -0.30
C ILE A 95 -1.54 8.68 -0.17
N TRP A 96 -2.40 8.36 0.80
CA TRP A 96 -2.86 6.99 1.04
C TRP A 96 -4.32 6.81 0.64
N ILE A 97 -4.54 6.01 -0.40
CA ILE A 97 -5.85 5.76 -1.01
C ILE A 97 -6.24 4.30 -0.79
N ASP A 98 -7.43 4.08 -0.26
CA ASP A 98 -8.12 2.80 -0.25
C ASP A 98 -9.16 2.81 -1.39
N MET A 99 -8.80 2.18 -2.50
CA MET A 99 -9.63 2.17 -3.72
C MET A 99 -10.95 1.41 -3.50
N ALA A 100 -10.91 0.35 -2.69
CA ALA A 100 -12.13 -0.43 -2.41
C ALA A 100 -13.11 0.35 -1.53
N SER A 101 -12.63 1.10 -0.55
CA SER A 101 -13.48 1.97 0.28
C SER A 101 -14.13 3.07 -0.55
N LEU A 102 -13.38 3.72 -1.44
CA LEU A 102 -13.95 4.71 -2.36
C LEU A 102 -15.00 4.06 -3.27
N TYR A 103 -14.65 2.93 -3.89
CA TYR A 103 -15.57 2.22 -4.79
C TYR A 103 -16.87 1.84 -4.08
N THR A 104 -16.79 1.27 -2.89
CA THR A 104 -17.97 0.85 -2.11
C THR A 104 -18.83 2.03 -1.70
N GLY A 105 -18.22 3.15 -1.34
CA GLY A 105 -18.91 4.37 -0.89
C GLY A 105 -19.67 5.12 -1.98
N LEU A 106 -19.39 4.87 -3.26
CA LEU A 106 -20.12 5.52 -4.36
C LEU A 106 -21.41 4.77 -4.70
N ASN A 107 -22.54 5.49 -4.85
CA ASN A 107 -23.78 4.93 -5.42
C ASN A 107 -23.62 4.67 -6.93
N ASP A 108 -23.11 5.64 -7.66
CA ASP A 108 -22.79 5.51 -9.09
C ASP A 108 -21.30 5.23 -9.27
N LYS A 109 -20.96 4.03 -9.74
CA LYS A 109 -19.57 3.59 -9.96
C LYS A 109 -18.94 4.24 -11.20
N SER A 110 -19.72 4.75 -12.13
CA SER A 110 -19.22 5.38 -13.34
C SER A 110 -18.41 6.67 -13.08
N ILE A 111 -18.69 7.34 -11.95
CA ILE A 111 -17.97 8.56 -11.55
C ILE A 111 -16.73 8.30 -10.67
N PHE A 112 -16.32 7.04 -10.52
CA PHE A 112 -15.21 6.65 -9.63
C PHE A 112 -13.93 7.45 -9.91
N VAL A 113 -13.49 7.48 -11.16
CA VAL A 113 -12.24 8.17 -11.57
C VAL A 113 -12.35 9.68 -11.33
N GLN A 114 -13.50 10.26 -11.63
CA GLN A 114 -13.74 11.68 -11.37
C GLN A 114 -13.68 12.01 -9.88
N LYS A 115 -14.35 11.20 -9.03
CA LYS A 115 -14.34 11.41 -7.58
C LYS A 115 -12.97 11.18 -6.95
N LEU A 116 -12.23 10.20 -7.43
CA LEU A 116 -10.87 9.99 -6.99
C LEU A 116 -9.99 11.22 -7.27
N LYS A 117 -10.05 11.75 -8.49
CA LYS A 117 -9.35 12.96 -8.90
C LYS A 117 -9.75 14.17 -8.03
N GLU A 118 -11.04 14.38 -7.85
CA GLU A 118 -11.61 15.48 -7.05
C GLU A 118 -11.09 15.44 -5.60
N PHE A 119 -11.15 14.28 -4.95
CA PHE A 119 -10.74 14.17 -3.54
C PHE A 119 -9.23 14.37 -3.34
N ILE A 120 -8.40 13.83 -4.22
CA ILE A 120 -6.95 14.07 -4.16
C ILE A 120 -6.67 15.57 -4.35
N TYR A 121 -7.30 16.19 -5.35
CA TYR A 121 -7.12 17.62 -5.62
C TYR A 121 -7.52 18.50 -4.42
N LEU A 122 -8.68 18.21 -3.81
CA LEU A 122 -9.15 18.96 -2.63
C LEU A 122 -8.15 18.85 -1.46
N ASP A 123 -7.59 17.67 -1.24
CA ASP A 123 -6.55 17.49 -0.22
C ASP A 123 -5.28 18.28 -0.54
N LEU A 124 -4.81 18.25 -1.79
CA LEU A 124 -3.66 19.05 -2.23
C LEU A 124 -3.93 20.55 -2.04
N LYS A 125 -5.06 21.05 -2.52
CA LYS A 125 -5.46 22.45 -2.40
C LYS A 125 -5.55 22.91 -0.94
N ASN A 126 -6.10 22.08 -0.06
CA ASN A 126 -6.27 22.42 1.35
C ASN A 126 -4.95 22.42 2.14
N ASN A 127 -3.99 21.59 1.75
CA ASN A 127 -2.69 21.51 2.44
C ASN A 127 -1.66 22.48 1.87
N PHE A 128 -1.75 22.82 0.58
CA PHE A 128 -0.84 23.74 -0.11
C PHE A 128 -1.54 25.04 -0.53
N LYS A 129 -2.18 25.71 0.44
CA LYS A 129 -3.06 26.90 0.23
C LYS A 129 -2.37 28.09 -0.46
N ASN A 130 -1.06 28.20 -0.30
CA ASN A 130 -0.29 29.30 -0.88
C ASN A 130 0.05 29.05 -2.36
N ILE A 131 -0.23 27.86 -2.88
CA ILE A 131 0.00 27.49 -4.27
C ILE A 131 -1.33 27.56 -5.01
N ASN A 132 -1.39 28.34 -6.08
CA ASN A 132 -2.59 28.44 -6.91
C ASN A 132 -2.71 27.20 -7.81
N LEU A 133 -3.41 26.18 -7.33
CA LEU A 133 -3.70 24.97 -8.09
C LEU A 133 -4.96 25.17 -8.92
N GLU A 134 -4.84 25.00 -10.23
CA GLU A 134 -5.97 25.01 -11.16
C GLU A 134 -6.72 23.68 -11.12
N CYS A 135 -8.04 23.73 -11.21
CA CYS A 135 -8.88 22.54 -11.25
C CYS A 135 -9.62 22.45 -12.60
N ASP A 136 -9.17 21.55 -13.44
CA ASP A 136 -9.90 21.13 -14.61
C ASP A 136 -10.10 19.61 -14.60
N LEU A 137 -11.23 19.16 -14.07
CA LEU A 137 -11.56 17.73 -13.99
C LEU A 137 -11.71 17.07 -15.37
N THR A 138 -11.83 17.85 -16.45
CA THR A 138 -11.89 17.34 -17.81
C THR A 138 -10.50 17.05 -18.38
N ASP A 139 -9.47 17.75 -17.88
CA ASP A 139 -8.08 17.43 -18.19
C ASP A 139 -7.64 16.16 -17.46
N GLY A 140 -7.22 15.14 -18.20
CA GLY A 140 -6.70 13.89 -17.64
C GLY A 140 -5.39 14.06 -16.86
N THR A 141 -4.66 15.16 -17.09
CA THR A 141 -3.31 15.41 -16.51
C THR A 141 -3.31 16.39 -15.35
N PHE A 142 -4.45 16.99 -14.98
CA PHE A 142 -4.47 18.09 -14.00
C PHE A 142 -3.92 17.72 -12.62
N LEU A 143 -4.09 16.47 -12.16
CA LEU A 143 -3.47 16.01 -10.89
C LEU A 143 -1.95 15.92 -11.01
N ALA A 144 -1.44 15.39 -12.10
CA ALA A 144 -0.01 15.36 -12.37
C ALA A 144 0.56 16.78 -12.41
N ASN A 145 -0.10 17.70 -13.09
CA ASN A 145 0.27 19.12 -13.18
C ASN A 145 0.24 19.79 -11.80
N SER A 146 -0.74 19.45 -10.94
CA SER A 146 -0.81 19.95 -9.56
C SER A 146 0.40 19.49 -8.73
N ILE A 147 0.78 18.22 -8.83
CA ILE A 147 1.96 17.65 -8.15
C ILE A 147 3.25 18.30 -8.63
N ILE A 148 3.42 18.46 -9.96
CA ILE A 148 4.58 19.13 -10.56
C ILE A 148 4.66 20.58 -10.08
N LYS A 149 3.54 21.29 -10.06
CA LYS A 149 3.49 22.68 -9.59
C LYS A 149 3.90 22.82 -8.13
N ILE A 150 3.38 21.96 -7.24
CA ILE A 150 3.79 21.94 -5.84
C ILE A 150 5.30 21.70 -5.71
N ASN A 151 5.82 20.71 -6.44
CA ASN A 151 7.25 20.41 -6.41
C ASN A 151 8.09 21.59 -6.92
N SER A 152 7.70 22.23 -8.01
CA SER A 152 8.45 23.34 -8.61
C SER A 152 8.49 24.59 -7.72
N GLU A 153 7.43 24.85 -6.92
CA GLU A 153 7.35 26.03 -6.07
C GLU A 153 8.01 25.86 -4.68
N ILE A 154 7.90 24.64 -4.10
CA ILE A 154 8.36 24.40 -2.73
C ILE A 154 9.22 23.14 -2.56
N ASN A 155 9.63 22.50 -3.65
CA ASN A 155 10.46 21.28 -3.67
C ASN A 155 9.90 20.11 -2.83
N GLU A 156 8.57 20.01 -2.70
CA GLU A 156 7.93 18.90 -2.01
C GLU A 156 7.71 17.72 -2.95
N ARG A 157 7.94 16.52 -2.43
CA ARG A 157 7.76 15.25 -3.16
C ARG A 157 6.78 14.35 -2.43
N PHE A 158 6.28 13.34 -3.12
CA PHE A 158 5.16 12.55 -2.64
C PHE A 158 5.47 11.05 -2.60
N ILE A 159 4.89 10.38 -1.61
CA ILE A 159 4.76 8.93 -1.55
C ILE A 159 3.29 8.57 -1.78
N PHE A 160 3.04 7.66 -2.71
CA PHE A 160 1.70 7.11 -2.93
C PHE A 160 1.59 5.71 -2.32
N LEU A 161 0.60 5.53 -1.45
CA LEU A 161 0.21 4.25 -0.89
C LEU A 161 -1.19 3.91 -1.40
N ILE A 162 -1.33 2.85 -2.21
CA ILE A 162 -2.58 2.52 -2.88
C ILE A 162 -3.00 1.10 -2.47
N ASP A 163 -4.11 1.01 -1.74
CA ASP A 163 -4.70 -0.28 -1.38
C ASP A 163 -5.76 -0.71 -2.39
N GLU A 164 -5.77 -2.00 -2.71
CA GLU A 164 -6.69 -2.64 -3.65
C GLU A 164 -6.78 -1.93 -5.01
N TRP A 165 -5.60 -1.58 -5.60
CA TRP A 165 -5.48 -0.89 -6.88
C TRP A 165 -6.32 -1.53 -8.00
N ASP A 166 -6.54 -2.83 -7.90
CA ASP A 166 -7.19 -3.66 -8.92
C ASP A 166 -8.72 -3.77 -8.78
N VAL A 167 -9.33 -3.03 -7.82
CA VAL A 167 -10.77 -3.13 -7.54
C VAL A 167 -11.64 -2.85 -8.78
N ILE A 168 -11.31 -1.84 -9.59
CA ILE A 168 -12.08 -1.51 -10.79
C ILE A 168 -12.07 -2.67 -11.79
N TYR A 169 -10.93 -3.28 -12.00
CA TYR A 169 -10.82 -4.40 -12.93
C TYR A 169 -11.53 -5.67 -12.42
N ARG A 170 -11.61 -5.87 -11.11
CA ARG A 170 -12.32 -7.01 -10.51
C ARG A 170 -13.83 -6.85 -10.51
N GLU A 171 -14.29 -5.65 -10.15
CA GLU A 171 -15.71 -5.39 -9.90
C GLU A 171 -16.42 -4.83 -11.13
N GLN A 172 -15.69 -4.31 -12.11
CA GLN A 172 -16.19 -3.65 -13.32
C GLN A 172 -15.55 -4.23 -14.59
N GLU A 173 -15.21 -5.52 -14.62
CA GLU A 173 -14.51 -6.19 -15.73
C GLU A 173 -15.20 -5.95 -17.09
N ASN A 174 -16.53 -5.90 -17.11
CA ASN A 174 -17.33 -5.67 -18.32
C ASN A 174 -17.49 -4.18 -18.68
N ASN A 175 -17.10 -3.25 -17.81
CA ASN A 175 -17.15 -1.81 -18.06
C ASN A 175 -15.81 -1.31 -18.60
N LYS A 176 -15.54 -1.64 -19.88
CA LYS A 176 -14.29 -1.29 -20.52
C LYS A 176 -13.95 0.20 -20.41
N ARG A 177 -14.96 1.07 -20.58
CA ARG A 177 -14.77 2.53 -20.50
C ARG A 177 -14.19 2.93 -19.14
N LEU A 178 -14.78 2.48 -18.04
CA LEU A 178 -14.30 2.82 -16.71
C LEU A 178 -12.90 2.24 -16.43
N CYS A 179 -12.62 1.01 -16.90
CA CYS A 179 -11.30 0.41 -16.82
C CYS A 179 -10.24 1.21 -17.59
N ASP A 180 -10.58 1.68 -18.79
CA ASP A 180 -9.69 2.48 -19.62
C ASP A 180 -9.43 3.87 -18.99
N GLU A 181 -10.46 4.55 -18.50
CA GLU A 181 -10.35 5.83 -17.77
C GLU A 181 -9.47 5.70 -16.52
N TYR A 182 -9.63 4.62 -15.77
CA TYR A 182 -8.82 4.34 -14.57
C TYR A 182 -7.36 4.04 -14.92
N THR A 183 -7.14 3.24 -15.97
CA THR A 183 -5.79 2.95 -16.49
C THR A 183 -5.09 4.23 -16.93
N GLU A 184 -5.81 5.11 -17.62
CA GLU A 184 -5.28 6.40 -18.08
C GLU A 184 -4.91 7.31 -16.92
N LEU A 185 -5.72 7.36 -15.85
CA LEU A 185 -5.39 8.10 -14.64
C LEU A 185 -4.07 7.61 -14.02
N LEU A 186 -3.91 6.30 -13.83
CA LEU A 186 -2.67 5.74 -13.27
C LEU A 186 -1.46 6.02 -14.18
N ARG A 187 -1.66 5.97 -15.50
CA ARG A 187 -0.62 6.30 -16.47
C ARG A 187 -0.18 7.75 -16.36
N ASN A 188 -1.14 8.69 -16.32
CA ASN A 188 -0.86 10.11 -16.23
C ASN A 188 -0.17 10.48 -14.92
N LEU A 189 -0.52 9.81 -13.80
CA LEU A 189 0.10 10.05 -12.51
C LEU A 189 1.52 9.48 -12.39
N PHE A 190 1.85 8.36 -13.09
CA PHE A 190 3.07 7.62 -12.74
C PHE A 190 4.04 7.40 -13.91
N LYS A 191 3.64 7.62 -15.16
CA LYS A 191 4.46 7.27 -16.34
C LYS A 191 5.27 8.44 -16.90
N SER A 192 4.82 9.68 -16.77
CA SER A 192 5.54 10.85 -17.26
C SER A 192 6.82 11.07 -16.44
N SER A 193 7.93 11.42 -17.11
CA SER A 193 9.21 11.75 -16.47
C SER A 193 9.07 12.89 -15.45
N ASP A 194 8.29 13.91 -15.82
CA ASP A 194 8.15 15.13 -15.03
C ASP A 194 7.43 14.87 -13.70
N VAL A 195 6.30 14.14 -13.74
CA VAL A 195 5.59 13.77 -12.52
C VAL A 195 6.35 12.71 -11.73
N SER A 196 7.03 11.78 -12.43
CA SER A 196 7.87 10.78 -11.76
C SER A 196 8.97 11.44 -10.93
N ALA A 197 9.59 12.52 -11.40
CA ALA A 197 10.59 13.28 -10.65
C ALA A 197 10.05 13.85 -9.32
N CYS A 198 8.75 14.08 -9.21
CA CYS A 198 8.06 14.58 -8.01
C CYS A 198 7.61 13.47 -7.04
N ILE A 199 7.89 12.20 -7.37
CA ILE A 199 7.46 11.03 -6.60
C ILE A 199 8.67 10.32 -6.02
N ASP A 200 8.64 10.08 -4.71
CA ASP A 200 9.67 9.34 -3.99
C ASP A 200 9.43 7.84 -4.00
N LEU A 201 8.16 7.43 -3.84
CA LEU A 201 7.77 6.01 -3.80
C LEU A 201 6.30 5.85 -4.21
N VAL A 202 5.98 4.79 -4.93
CA VAL A 202 4.63 4.27 -5.09
C VAL A 202 4.60 2.84 -4.59
N TYR A 203 3.77 2.56 -3.60
CA TYR A 203 3.56 1.22 -3.07
C TYR A 203 2.09 0.85 -3.24
N MET A 204 1.79 0.01 -4.23
CA MET A 204 0.44 -0.46 -4.53
C MET A 204 0.25 -1.88 -4.01
N THR A 205 -0.94 -2.16 -3.48
CA THR A 205 -1.34 -3.52 -3.14
C THR A 205 -2.61 -3.94 -3.86
N GLY A 206 -2.68 -5.22 -4.22
CA GLY A 206 -3.83 -5.81 -4.88
C GLY A 206 -3.85 -7.34 -4.78
N ILE A 207 -4.80 -7.95 -5.48
CA ILE A 207 -4.93 -9.40 -5.63
C ILE A 207 -4.40 -9.83 -6.99
N LEU A 208 -4.66 -9.03 -8.01
CA LEU A 208 -4.40 -9.35 -9.40
C LEU A 208 -3.10 -8.70 -9.90
N PRO A 209 -2.33 -9.41 -10.74
CA PRO A 209 -1.12 -8.85 -11.34
C PRO A 209 -1.45 -7.79 -12.39
N ILE A 210 -0.62 -6.76 -12.51
CA ILE A 210 -0.79 -5.66 -13.49
C ILE A 210 -0.88 -6.22 -14.92
N ARG A 211 -0.07 -7.21 -15.25
CA ARG A 211 0.01 -7.81 -16.60
C ARG A 211 -1.31 -8.38 -17.11
N ARG A 212 -2.27 -8.64 -16.24
CA ARG A 212 -3.57 -9.18 -16.65
C ARG A 212 -4.46 -8.12 -17.31
N TYR A 213 -4.34 -6.86 -16.92
CA TYR A 213 -5.29 -5.79 -17.27
C TYR A 213 -4.68 -4.65 -18.08
N SER A 214 -3.37 -4.51 -18.06
CA SER A 214 -2.71 -3.52 -18.90
C SER A 214 -2.19 -4.16 -20.19
N THR A 215 -2.40 -3.50 -21.32
CA THR A 215 -1.56 -3.74 -22.51
C THR A 215 -0.10 -3.60 -22.06
N GLN A 216 0.80 -4.44 -22.57
CA GLN A 216 2.20 -4.59 -22.12
C GLN A 216 2.98 -3.28 -21.92
N SER A 217 2.46 -2.13 -22.38
CA SER A 217 3.12 -0.83 -22.34
C SER A 217 2.54 0.18 -21.36
N THR A 218 1.34 -0.05 -20.76
CA THR A 218 0.59 1.02 -20.09
C THR A 218 1.12 1.31 -18.66
N LEU A 219 1.35 0.28 -17.85
CA LEU A 219 1.84 0.39 -16.47
C LEU A 219 3.17 -0.35 -16.27
N ASN A 220 4.04 -0.33 -17.27
CA ASN A 220 5.31 -1.06 -17.28
C ASN A 220 6.39 -0.49 -16.35
N MET A 221 6.16 0.70 -15.76
CA MET A 221 7.06 1.29 -14.77
C MET A 221 7.02 0.52 -13.44
N PHE A 222 5.94 -0.20 -13.14
CA PHE A 222 5.81 -0.93 -11.89
C PHE A 222 6.61 -2.24 -11.89
N THR A 223 7.37 -2.45 -10.84
CA THR A 223 7.95 -3.76 -10.51
C THR A 223 6.93 -4.57 -9.72
N GLU A 224 6.55 -5.74 -10.26
CA GLU A 224 5.62 -6.64 -9.59
C GLU A 224 6.32 -7.57 -8.60
N TYR A 225 5.75 -7.64 -7.38
CA TYR A 225 6.13 -8.53 -6.29
C TYR A 225 4.97 -9.47 -5.99
N ASN A 226 4.88 -10.57 -6.71
CA ASN A 226 3.75 -11.52 -6.62
C ASN A 226 4.14 -12.85 -5.96
N MET A 227 3.21 -13.81 -5.92
CA MET A 227 3.43 -15.12 -5.29
C MET A 227 4.45 -15.98 -6.03
N ILE A 228 4.65 -15.77 -7.33
CA ILE A 228 5.62 -16.50 -8.14
C ILE A 228 6.99 -15.85 -8.07
N ASN A 229 7.02 -14.51 -8.07
CA ASN A 229 8.25 -13.72 -8.06
C ASN A 229 8.22 -12.63 -6.97
N PRO A 230 8.43 -13.01 -5.71
CA PRO A 230 8.32 -12.10 -4.57
C PRO A 230 9.51 -11.17 -4.40
N ARG A 231 10.64 -11.39 -5.08
CA ARG A 231 11.81 -10.51 -5.18
C ARG A 231 12.35 -9.98 -3.84
N GLY A 232 12.39 -10.83 -2.82
CA GLY A 232 12.88 -10.45 -1.48
C GLY A 232 11.80 -9.96 -0.53
N LEU A 233 10.52 -9.94 -0.96
CA LEU A 233 9.39 -9.59 -0.08
C LEU A 233 8.64 -10.82 0.45
N GLU A 234 9.26 -11.99 0.42
CA GLU A 234 8.64 -13.26 0.81
C GLU A 234 8.06 -13.20 2.23
N SER A 235 8.84 -12.68 3.19
CA SER A 235 8.53 -12.74 4.62
C SER A 235 7.74 -11.55 5.17
N TYR A 236 7.53 -10.49 4.36
CA TYR A 236 6.97 -9.24 4.89
C TYR A 236 5.43 -9.18 4.84
N ILE A 237 4.79 -9.99 4.01
CA ILE A 237 3.34 -10.00 3.85
C ILE A 237 2.83 -11.43 3.92
N GLY A 238 2.03 -11.74 4.94
CA GLY A 238 1.69 -13.08 5.38
C GLY A 238 2.50 -13.48 6.63
N PHE A 239 2.16 -14.60 7.24
CA PHE A 239 2.92 -15.17 8.36
C PHE A 239 3.86 -16.27 7.86
N THR A 240 5.12 -16.21 8.27
CA THR A 240 6.09 -17.28 8.02
C THR A 240 5.86 -18.47 8.96
N GLU A 241 6.39 -19.63 8.60
CA GLU A 241 6.28 -20.82 9.43
C GLU A 241 6.83 -20.60 10.84
N ASP A 242 7.95 -19.89 11.00
CA ASP A 242 8.56 -19.66 12.30
C ASP A 242 7.74 -18.69 13.16
N GLU A 243 7.11 -17.68 12.55
CA GLU A 243 6.18 -16.80 13.25
C GLU A 243 4.95 -17.57 13.75
N VAL A 244 4.41 -18.48 12.92
CA VAL A 244 3.28 -19.32 13.31
C VAL A 244 3.67 -20.29 14.44
N LYS A 245 4.86 -20.90 14.38
CA LYS A 245 5.39 -21.72 15.50
C LYS A 245 5.51 -20.91 16.80
N GLY A 246 6.03 -19.69 16.70
CA GLY A 246 6.11 -18.77 17.85
C GLY A 246 4.74 -18.46 18.47
N LEU A 247 3.73 -18.21 17.62
CA LEU A 247 2.36 -18.03 18.10
C LEU A 247 1.81 -19.31 18.76
N CYS A 248 2.04 -20.48 18.16
CA CYS A 248 1.61 -21.75 18.73
C CYS A 248 2.19 -21.99 20.15
N ILE A 249 3.47 -21.67 20.33
CA ILE A 249 4.12 -21.76 21.65
C ILE A 249 3.47 -20.78 22.62
N LYS A 250 3.34 -19.52 22.24
CA LYS A 250 2.78 -18.45 23.09
C LYS A 250 1.36 -18.75 23.56
N TYR A 251 0.53 -19.29 22.67
CA TYR A 251 -0.90 -19.54 22.92
C TYR A 251 -1.22 -21.01 23.24
N GLN A 252 -0.18 -21.86 23.43
CA GLN A 252 -0.31 -23.29 23.73
C GLN A 252 -1.19 -24.05 22.71
N ARG A 253 -0.91 -23.84 21.41
CA ARG A 253 -1.61 -24.47 20.29
C ARG A 253 -0.73 -25.52 19.59
N ASP A 254 -1.38 -26.52 19.01
CA ASP A 254 -0.69 -27.54 18.21
C ASP A 254 -0.37 -27.00 16.82
N PHE A 255 0.93 -26.77 16.56
CA PHE A 255 1.40 -26.32 15.26
C PHE A 255 1.07 -27.30 14.13
N ASN A 256 1.11 -28.62 14.38
CA ASN A 256 0.84 -29.62 13.33
C ASN A 256 -0.63 -29.55 12.87
N LYS A 257 -1.55 -29.23 13.77
CA LYS A 257 -2.95 -28.99 13.42
C LYS A 257 -3.09 -27.74 12.56
N ILE A 258 -2.48 -26.60 12.96
CA ILE A 258 -2.49 -25.37 12.14
C ILE A 258 -1.86 -25.65 10.76
N LYS A 259 -0.72 -26.33 10.73
CA LYS A 259 -0.07 -26.70 9.46
C LYS A 259 -0.97 -27.55 8.58
N LYS A 260 -1.68 -28.52 9.14
CA LYS A 260 -2.58 -29.40 8.39
C LYS A 260 -3.73 -28.64 7.72
N TRP A 261 -4.30 -27.64 8.42
CA TRP A 261 -5.47 -26.89 7.94
C TRP A 261 -5.11 -25.67 7.09
N TYR A 262 -4.02 -24.97 7.41
CA TYR A 262 -3.71 -23.65 6.82
C TYR A 262 -2.39 -23.59 6.08
N ASN A 263 -1.69 -24.74 5.87
CA ASN A 263 -0.47 -24.82 5.08
C ASN A 263 -0.80 -24.68 3.60
N GLY A 264 -0.49 -23.55 3.00
CA GLY A 264 -0.96 -23.38 1.65
C GLY A 264 -0.07 -22.64 0.67
N TYR A 265 0.91 -21.86 1.11
CA TYR A 265 1.63 -21.01 0.18
C TYR A 265 3.14 -21.15 0.34
N LYS A 266 3.79 -21.69 -0.68
CA LYS A 266 5.25 -21.70 -0.74
C LYS A 266 5.73 -20.63 -1.72
N LEU A 267 6.50 -19.66 -1.21
CA LEU A 267 7.16 -18.63 -2.00
C LEU A 267 8.65 -18.88 -1.96
N LYS A 268 9.21 -19.41 -3.06
CA LYS A 268 10.57 -19.95 -3.07
C LYS A 268 10.77 -20.96 -1.92
N ASP A 269 11.62 -20.61 -0.96
CA ASP A 269 11.92 -21.47 0.20
C ASP A 269 11.15 -21.07 1.48
N VAL A 270 10.28 -20.05 1.40
CA VAL A 270 9.49 -19.56 2.54
C VAL A 270 8.07 -20.16 2.48
N LEU A 271 7.67 -20.82 3.54
CA LEU A 271 6.28 -21.23 3.75
C LEU A 271 5.51 -20.09 4.39
N LEU A 272 4.40 -19.72 3.78
CA LEU A 272 3.51 -18.67 4.25
C LEU A 272 2.14 -19.20 4.62
N TYR A 273 1.59 -18.61 5.67
CA TYR A 273 0.25 -18.88 6.18
C TYR A 273 -0.61 -17.62 6.05
N ASN A 274 -1.92 -17.80 5.85
CA ASN A 274 -2.87 -16.71 5.86
C ASN A 274 -2.98 -16.17 7.30
N PRO A 275 -2.62 -14.90 7.55
CA PRO A 275 -2.65 -14.32 8.90
C PRO A 275 -4.01 -14.44 9.58
N LYS A 276 -5.10 -14.16 8.86
CA LYS A 276 -6.44 -14.19 9.45
C LYS A 276 -6.80 -15.57 9.96
N SER A 277 -6.62 -16.61 9.13
CA SER A 277 -6.94 -17.98 9.50
C SER A 277 -6.08 -18.47 10.68
N VAL A 278 -4.79 -18.10 10.70
CA VAL A 278 -3.90 -18.44 11.82
C VAL A 278 -4.33 -17.74 13.11
N VAL A 279 -4.63 -16.43 13.05
CA VAL A 279 -5.07 -15.67 14.23
C VAL A 279 -6.37 -16.26 14.79
N GLU A 280 -7.35 -16.52 13.95
CA GLU A 280 -8.63 -17.13 14.37
C GLU A 280 -8.41 -18.49 15.03
N ALA A 281 -7.62 -19.38 14.43
CA ALA A 281 -7.31 -20.69 15.00
C ALA A 281 -6.51 -20.62 16.33
N VAL A 282 -5.56 -19.69 16.41
CA VAL A 282 -4.75 -19.50 17.64
C VAL A 282 -5.60 -18.97 18.79
N LEU A 283 -6.49 -18.01 18.53
CA LEU A 283 -7.33 -17.42 19.57
C LEU A 283 -8.47 -18.36 20.00
N SER A 284 -9.21 -18.93 19.04
CA SER A 284 -10.34 -19.82 19.37
C SER A 284 -9.91 -21.21 19.85
N GLY A 285 -8.79 -21.73 19.34
CA GLY A 285 -8.38 -23.13 19.51
C GLY A 285 -9.16 -24.11 18.63
N GLU A 286 -10.00 -23.58 17.73
CA GLU A 286 -10.76 -24.37 16.75
C GLU A 286 -10.03 -24.35 15.40
N TYR A 287 -10.14 -25.46 14.66
CA TYR A 287 -9.49 -25.66 13.38
C TYR A 287 -10.57 -26.02 12.35
N GLY A 288 -10.70 -25.23 11.30
CA GLY A 288 -11.69 -25.42 10.23
C GLY A 288 -11.79 -24.19 9.33
N ASP A 289 -12.63 -24.29 8.29
CA ASP A 289 -12.95 -23.18 7.38
C ASP A 289 -13.96 -22.18 8.03
#